data_d2f47948970e5f56a2d65fb35f0f88db
#
_entry.id   d2f47948970e5f56a2d65fb35f0f88db
#
_cell.length_a   1.000
_cell.length_b   1.000
_cell.length_c   1.000
_cell.angle_alpha   90.00
_cell.angle_beta   90.00
_cell.angle_gamma   90.00
#
_symmetry.space_group_name_H-M   'P 1'
#
loop_
_entity.id
_entity.type
_entity.pdbx_description
1 polymer ?
#
loop_
_entity_poly.entity_id
_entity_poly.type
_entity_poly.pdbx_seq_one_letter_code
_entity_poly.pdbx_strand_id
1 'polypeptide(L)'
;MRVAFDPQVFLLQEYGGISRYVVSLARQLAGNSGVYPRIFAPLHYNRHLIDLSDGLALGLRVPRVRRTARFVCTASEFLAKRAMQHFRPDIVHETYYSKRTLAPSNSRRIITVYDMISERFPAEFPGGQFTETKKFAVLGADHVLCISENTRRDLIEVFGIAPERTSVVYLGYDDLTPSGEVDGGTVGLEASRPYLLYVGSRGGYKNFVALLRAFASSAYLRDDFSILCFGGGALVPEELTLVRQLGLSDIHVRQVSGNDAMLGSMYRGAAAFVYPSLHEGFGIPPLEAMSLGCPVVCSNTTSIPEVVGDAGEYFDPAEPESIRDAIERVLQSSDRRRELVTKGHVRRALFSWERCASETLGVYRSIL
;
A
#
# COMPACT_ATOMS: atom_id res chain seq x y z
N MET A 1 14.42 2.56 25.09
CA MET A 1 13.11 1.94 24.78
C MET A 1 13.34 0.77 23.85
N ARG A 2 12.86 -0.42 24.21
CA ARG A 2 12.94 -1.65 23.41
C ARG A 2 11.63 -1.84 22.68
N VAL A 3 11.67 -1.97 21.36
CA VAL A 3 10.49 -2.15 20.51
C VAL A 3 10.59 -3.52 19.82
N ALA A 4 9.59 -4.36 19.97
CA ALA A 4 9.51 -5.65 19.30
C ALA A 4 8.42 -5.62 18.24
N PHE A 5 8.73 -6.16 17.05
CA PHE A 5 7.78 -6.47 16.01
C PHE A 5 7.59 -7.97 15.93
N ASP A 6 6.33 -8.41 15.87
CA ASP A 6 5.98 -9.84 15.87
C ASP A 6 6.11 -10.47 14.45
N PRO A 7 6.05 -11.81 14.30
CA PRO A 7 6.30 -12.46 13.03
C PRO A 7 5.13 -12.44 12.04
N GLN A 8 3.94 -11.96 12.41
CA GLN A 8 2.70 -12.29 11.73
C GLN A 8 2.70 -11.92 10.24
N VAL A 9 3.01 -10.66 9.90
CA VAL A 9 3.04 -10.23 8.49
C VAL A 9 4.07 -11.01 7.68
N PHE A 10 5.18 -11.40 8.28
CA PHE A 10 6.28 -12.10 7.60
C PHE A 10 6.00 -13.59 7.36
N LEU A 11 4.98 -14.12 8.04
CA LEU A 11 4.42 -15.45 7.82
C LEU A 11 3.31 -15.45 6.75
N LEU A 12 2.69 -14.29 6.50
CA LEU A 12 1.60 -14.13 5.57
C LEU A 12 2.06 -13.67 4.19
N GLN A 13 2.98 -12.71 4.15
CA GLN A 13 3.46 -12.08 2.92
C GLN A 13 4.88 -12.52 2.58
N GLU A 14 5.08 -13.08 1.40
CA GLU A 14 6.42 -13.27 0.83
C GLU A 14 7.00 -11.94 0.35
N TYR A 15 6.15 -11.10 -0.22
CA TYR A 15 6.41 -9.73 -0.65
C TYR A 15 5.12 -8.92 -0.51
N GLY A 16 5.18 -7.68 0.01
CA GLY A 16 3.97 -6.87 0.15
C GLY A 16 4.20 -5.55 0.87
N GLY A 17 3.26 -4.62 0.69
CA GLY A 17 3.33 -3.26 1.23
C GLY A 17 3.39 -3.21 2.76
N ILE A 18 2.65 -4.09 3.44
CA ILE A 18 2.63 -4.10 4.91
C ILE A 18 3.96 -4.56 5.48
N SER A 19 4.56 -5.63 4.93
CA SER A 19 5.88 -6.08 5.37
C SER A 19 6.98 -5.06 5.04
N ARG A 20 6.86 -4.33 3.92
CA ARG A 20 7.73 -3.20 3.56
C ARG A 20 7.63 -2.08 4.60
N TYR A 21 6.40 -1.67 4.96
CA TYR A 21 6.16 -0.68 6.03
C TYR A 21 6.86 -1.04 7.34
N VAL A 22 6.65 -2.27 7.84
CA VAL A 22 7.23 -2.70 9.12
C VAL A 22 8.76 -2.67 9.07
N VAL A 23 9.36 -3.11 7.96
CA VAL A 23 10.82 -3.09 7.78
C VAL A 23 11.34 -1.67 7.70
N SER A 24 10.69 -0.79 6.93
CA SER A 24 11.09 0.61 6.80
C SER A 24 10.96 1.35 8.13
N LEU A 25 9.87 1.14 8.86
CA LEU A 25 9.68 1.70 10.20
C LEU A 25 10.78 1.23 11.17
N ALA A 26 11.07 -0.08 11.21
CA ALA A 26 12.09 -0.63 12.10
C ALA A 26 13.49 -0.07 11.77
N ARG A 27 13.84 0.07 10.48
CA ARG A 27 15.11 0.70 10.03
C ARG A 27 15.23 2.13 10.52
N GLN A 28 14.20 2.94 10.34
CA GLN A 28 14.22 4.34 10.76
C GLN A 28 14.25 4.50 12.29
N LEU A 29 13.53 3.65 13.02
CA LEU A 29 13.58 3.63 14.48
C LEU A 29 14.98 3.28 15.01
N ALA A 30 15.71 2.39 14.34
CA ALA A 30 17.08 2.01 14.72
C ALA A 30 18.09 3.18 14.65
N GLY A 31 17.81 4.20 13.82
CA GLY A 31 18.60 5.42 13.76
C GLY A 31 18.43 6.36 14.94
N ASN A 32 17.45 6.12 15.83
CA ASN A 32 17.16 7.00 16.95
C ASN A 32 17.87 6.56 18.23
N SER A 33 18.65 7.45 18.84
CA SER A 33 19.38 7.17 20.08
C SER A 33 18.43 6.72 21.20
N GLY A 34 18.80 5.64 21.89
CA GLY A 34 18.02 5.07 22.98
C GLY A 34 16.80 4.26 22.54
N VAL A 35 16.62 4.01 21.25
CA VAL A 35 15.57 3.12 20.69
C VAL A 35 16.21 1.86 20.14
N TYR A 36 15.72 0.71 20.54
CA TYR A 36 16.24 -0.62 20.20
C TYR A 36 15.14 -1.45 19.54
N PRO A 37 14.82 -1.21 18.25
CA PRO A 37 13.82 -2.02 17.55
C PRO A 37 14.39 -3.39 17.20
N ARG A 38 13.53 -4.42 17.22
CA ARG A 38 13.87 -5.76 16.74
C ARG A 38 12.65 -6.47 16.16
N ILE A 39 12.82 -7.06 14.99
CA ILE A 39 11.82 -7.91 14.34
C ILE A 39 12.06 -9.36 14.77
N PHE A 40 11.06 -9.99 15.35
CA PHE A 40 11.11 -11.38 15.78
C PHE A 40 10.34 -12.26 14.80
N ALA A 41 11.02 -12.75 13.78
CA ALA A 41 10.47 -13.64 12.75
C ALA A 41 11.33 -14.91 12.58
N PRO A 42 11.44 -15.77 13.64
CA PRO A 42 12.41 -16.88 13.67
C PRO A 42 12.38 -17.79 12.46
N LEU A 43 11.19 -18.11 11.94
CA LEU A 43 10.98 -18.74 10.66
C LEU A 43 10.02 -17.87 9.86
N HIS A 44 10.36 -17.49 8.63
CA HIS A 44 9.51 -16.61 7.83
C HIS A 44 9.60 -16.91 6.34
N TYR A 45 8.66 -16.35 5.55
CA TYR A 45 8.63 -16.46 4.09
C TYR A 45 9.09 -15.16 3.40
N ASN A 46 9.19 -14.06 4.15
CA ASN A 46 9.29 -12.71 3.62
C ASN A 46 10.68 -12.40 3.04
N ARG A 47 10.71 -11.69 1.91
CA ARG A 47 11.95 -11.30 1.22
C ARG A 47 12.56 -10.01 1.77
N HIS A 48 11.75 -9.08 2.31
CA HIS A 48 12.27 -7.81 2.84
C HIS A 48 13.16 -7.97 4.07
N LEU A 49 13.15 -9.16 4.73
CA LEU A 49 14.02 -9.44 5.87
C LEU A 49 15.42 -9.94 5.49
N ILE A 50 15.65 -10.29 4.21
CA ILE A 50 16.93 -10.88 3.76
C ILE A 50 18.07 -9.86 3.85
N ASP A 51 17.79 -8.61 3.48
CA ASP A 51 18.78 -7.54 3.35
C ASP A 51 18.83 -6.60 4.58
N LEU A 52 18.30 -7.06 5.71
CA LEU A 52 18.35 -6.27 6.93
C LEU A 52 19.73 -6.38 7.59
N SER A 53 20.23 -5.22 8.05
CA SER A 53 21.48 -5.12 8.81
C SER A 53 21.46 -6.01 10.05
N ASP A 54 22.63 -6.51 10.44
CA ASP A 54 22.83 -7.40 11.58
C ASP A 54 22.16 -6.88 12.86
N GLY A 55 21.33 -7.72 13.44
CA GLY A 55 20.66 -7.46 14.72
C GLY A 55 19.29 -6.80 14.65
N LEU A 56 18.84 -6.27 13.51
CA LEU A 56 17.49 -5.68 13.40
C LEU A 56 16.41 -6.76 13.25
N ALA A 57 16.69 -7.85 12.55
CA ALA A 57 15.78 -8.98 12.45
C ALA A 57 16.41 -10.26 13.01
N LEU A 58 15.59 -11.04 13.72
CA LEU A 58 15.93 -12.38 14.17
C LEU A 58 15.10 -13.39 13.40
N GLY A 59 15.73 -14.12 12.49
CA GLY A 59 15.03 -15.16 11.76
C GLY A 59 15.76 -15.74 10.56
N LEU A 60 15.17 -16.81 10.04
CA LEU A 60 15.60 -17.55 8.88
C LEU A 60 14.47 -17.66 7.88
N ARG A 61 14.72 -17.29 6.63
CA ARG A 61 13.78 -17.48 5.55
C ARG A 61 13.69 -18.97 5.18
N VAL A 62 12.47 -19.49 5.16
CA VAL A 62 12.18 -20.87 4.76
C VAL A 62 11.30 -20.90 3.51
N PRO A 63 11.36 -21.96 2.68
CA PRO A 63 10.46 -22.10 1.54
C PRO A 63 9.02 -22.24 1.98
N ARG A 64 8.09 -21.60 1.23
CA ARG A 64 6.66 -21.72 1.50
C ARG A 64 6.11 -23.02 0.92
N VAL A 65 5.98 -24.04 1.77
CA VAL A 65 5.42 -25.34 1.41
C VAL A 65 4.07 -25.51 2.09
N ARG A 66 3.01 -25.76 1.32
CA ARG A 66 1.61 -25.83 1.82
C ARG A 66 1.43 -26.82 2.97
N ARG A 67 2.10 -27.97 2.91
CA ARG A 67 1.99 -29.04 3.94
C ARG A 67 2.65 -28.66 5.29
N THR A 68 3.70 -27.84 5.27
CA THR A 68 4.44 -27.44 6.47
C THR A 68 4.07 -26.07 6.99
N ALA A 69 3.22 -25.32 6.29
CA ALA A 69 2.90 -23.93 6.62
C ALA A 69 2.39 -23.75 8.06
N ARG A 70 1.45 -24.61 8.52
CA ARG A 70 0.95 -24.56 9.90
C ARG A 70 2.05 -24.81 10.92
N PHE A 71 2.93 -25.77 10.68
CA PHE A 71 4.06 -26.07 11.56
C PHE A 71 5.01 -24.89 11.63
N VAL A 72 5.40 -24.32 10.49
CA VAL A 72 6.28 -23.14 10.41
C VAL A 72 5.67 -21.96 11.19
N CYS A 73 4.39 -21.67 11.00
CA CYS A 73 3.70 -20.59 11.72
C CYS A 73 3.74 -20.84 13.23
N THR A 74 3.33 -22.04 13.70
CA THR A 74 3.29 -22.37 15.14
C THR A 74 4.68 -22.35 15.77
N ALA A 75 5.68 -22.92 15.08
CA ALA A 75 7.05 -22.93 15.54
C ALA A 75 7.63 -21.51 15.61
N SER A 76 7.40 -20.69 14.57
CA SER A 76 7.85 -19.30 14.54
C SER A 76 7.22 -18.47 15.66
N GLU A 77 5.91 -18.57 15.87
CA GLU A 77 5.21 -17.87 16.97
C GLU A 77 5.74 -18.30 18.35
N PHE A 78 5.94 -19.60 18.55
CA PHE A 78 6.48 -20.12 19.82
C PHE A 78 7.88 -19.58 20.10
N LEU A 79 8.78 -19.65 19.10
CA LEU A 79 10.15 -19.15 19.24
C LEU A 79 10.18 -17.63 19.39
N ALA A 80 9.36 -16.88 18.62
CA ALA A 80 9.23 -15.44 18.74
C ALA A 80 8.76 -15.03 20.15
N LYS A 81 7.75 -15.70 20.69
CA LYS A 81 7.26 -15.44 22.05
C LYS A 81 8.38 -15.61 23.11
N ARG A 82 9.16 -16.69 23.01
CA ARG A 82 10.29 -16.93 23.92
C ARG A 82 11.38 -15.87 23.77
N ALA A 83 11.73 -15.51 22.54
CA ALA A 83 12.73 -14.50 22.27
C ALA A 83 12.29 -13.11 22.77
N MET A 84 11.02 -12.73 22.57
CA MET A 84 10.46 -11.48 23.10
C MET A 84 10.42 -11.45 24.62
N GLN A 85 10.10 -12.57 25.29
CA GLN A 85 10.16 -12.67 26.76
C GLN A 85 11.58 -12.40 27.28
N HIS A 86 12.61 -12.89 26.60
CA HIS A 86 14.01 -12.62 26.96
C HIS A 86 14.42 -11.18 26.63
N PHE A 87 13.97 -10.63 25.51
CA PHE A 87 14.26 -9.26 25.09
C PHE A 87 13.62 -8.22 26.00
N ARG A 88 12.49 -8.53 26.65
CA ARG A 88 11.71 -7.66 27.55
C ARG A 88 11.38 -6.33 26.88
N PRO A 89 10.59 -6.32 25.79
CA PRO A 89 10.23 -5.08 25.10
C PRO A 89 9.35 -4.19 25.97
N ASP A 90 9.54 -2.89 25.88
CA ASP A 90 8.62 -1.88 26.42
C ASP A 90 7.36 -1.81 25.56
N ILE A 91 7.55 -1.90 24.22
CA ILE A 91 6.49 -1.87 23.21
C ILE A 91 6.54 -3.16 22.38
N VAL A 92 5.39 -3.77 22.14
CA VAL A 92 5.19 -4.76 21.06
C VAL A 92 4.27 -4.13 20.04
N HIS A 93 4.82 -3.86 18.84
CA HIS A 93 4.05 -3.43 17.70
C HIS A 93 3.65 -4.66 16.87
N GLU A 94 2.39 -5.07 17.02
CA GLU A 94 1.82 -6.20 16.30
C GLU A 94 1.73 -5.87 14.81
N THR A 95 2.36 -6.71 13.98
CA THR A 95 2.55 -6.41 12.55
C THR A 95 1.34 -6.71 11.69
N TYR A 96 0.43 -7.56 12.20
CA TYR A 96 -0.83 -7.90 11.55
C TYR A 96 -1.87 -8.42 12.55
N TYR A 97 -3.09 -8.70 12.07
CA TYR A 97 -4.21 -9.08 12.91
C TYR A 97 -4.16 -10.55 13.33
N SER A 98 -4.33 -10.80 14.63
CA SER A 98 -4.38 -12.15 15.21
C SER A 98 -5.29 -12.21 16.42
N LYS A 99 -5.92 -13.36 16.64
CA LYS A 99 -6.65 -13.67 17.89
C LYS A 99 -5.70 -14.04 19.04
N ARG A 100 -4.38 -14.07 18.79
CA ARG A 100 -3.36 -14.41 19.80
C ARG A 100 -2.30 -13.34 19.83
N THR A 101 -2.05 -12.77 20.98
CA THR A 101 -0.89 -11.91 21.18
C THR A 101 0.33 -12.72 21.61
N LEU A 102 1.49 -12.30 21.11
CA LEU A 102 2.79 -12.82 21.54
C LEU A 102 3.47 -11.88 22.56
N ALA A 103 2.86 -10.73 22.83
CA ALA A 103 3.40 -9.71 23.72
C ALA A 103 3.53 -10.23 25.14
N PRO A 104 4.67 -10.02 25.84
CA PRO A 104 4.79 -10.18 27.27
C PRO A 104 3.82 -9.26 28.03
N SER A 105 3.33 -9.69 29.19
CA SER A 105 2.32 -8.96 29.98
C SER A 105 2.75 -7.59 30.49
N ASN A 106 4.04 -7.33 30.55
CA ASN A 106 4.63 -6.06 30.97
C ASN A 106 4.96 -5.11 29.79
N SER A 107 4.58 -5.46 28.56
CA SER A 107 4.76 -4.63 27.38
C SER A 107 3.47 -3.93 26.99
N ARG A 108 3.54 -2.70 26.46
CA ARG A 108 2.41 -2.05 25.78
C ARG A 108 2.24 -2.63 24.39
N ARG A 109 1.00 -2.87 24.00
CA ARG A 109 0.62 -3.44 22.70
C ARG A 109 0.11 -2.35 21.78
N ILE A 110 0.73 -2.24 20.63
CA ILE A 110 0.30 -1.34 19.53
C ILE A 110 0.02 -2.18 18.31
N ILE A 111 -0.98 -1.77 17.55
CA ILE A 111 -1.28 -2.36 16.25
C ILE A 111 -1.50 -1.26 15.20
N THR A 112 -1.07 -1.48 13.97
CA THR A 112 -1.40 -0.59 12.84
C THR A 112 -2.60 -1.15 12.06
N VAL A 113 -3.61 -0.29 11.83
CA VAL A 113 -4.73 -0.57 10.92
C VAL A 113 -4.44 0.06 9.57
N TYR A 114 -4.35 -0.79 8.55
CA TYR A 114 -3.97 -0.40 7.20
C TYR A 114 -5.15 0.06 6.34
N ASP A 115 -6.34 -0.44 6.62
CA ASP A 115 -7.58 -0.11 5.94
C ASP A 115 -8.79 -0.69 6.70
N MET A 116 -9.99 -0.31 6.25
CA MET A 116 -11.27 -0.90 6.65
C MET A 116 -12.04 -1.40 5.42
N ILE A 117 -11.30 -1.86 4.39
CA ILE A 117 -11.89 -2.28 3.10
C ILE A 117 -12.77 -3.51 3.28
N SER A 118 -12.29 -4.51 4.02
CA SER A 118 -13.07 -5.75 4.25
C SER A 118 -14.39 -5.49 5.00
N GLU A 119 -14.45 -4.44 5.80
CA GLU A 119 -15.63 -4.02 6.55
C GLU A 119 -16.60 -3.18 5.69
N ARG A 120 -16.05 -2.35 4.80
CA ARG A 120 -16.84 -1.50 3.89
C ARG A 120 -17.35 -2.26 2.65
N PHE A 121 -16.63 -3.30 2.22
CA PHE A 121 -16.96 -4.12 1.05
C PHE A 121 -17.10 -5.61 1.41
N PRO A 122 -18.02 -5.99 2.33
CA PRO A 122 -18.11 -7.36 2.83
C PRO A 122 -18.43 -8.39 1.74
N ALA A 123 -19.08 -7.99 0.66
CA ALA A 123 -19.37 -8.86 -0.48
C ALA A 123 -18.11 -9.35 -1.21
N GLU A 124 -17.02 -8.57 -1.18
CA GLU A 124 -15.72 -8.95 -1.77
C GLU A 124 -14.87 -9.82 -0.85
N PHE A 125 -15.21 -9.86 0.44
CA PHE A 125 -14.48 -10.60 1.47
C PHE A 125 -15.41 -11.58 2.22
N PRO A 126 -15.92 -12.61 1.54
CA PRO A 126 -16.90 -13.52 2.13
C PRO A 126 -16.33 -14.28 3.33
N GLY A 127 -17.18 -14.52 4.32
CA GLY A 127 -16.84 -15.32 5.50
C GLY A 127 -16.58 -14.56 6.79
N GLY A 128 -16.40 -13.23 6.77
CA GLY A 128 -16.33 -12.37 7.97
C GLY A 128 -15.19 -12.65 8.97
N GLN A 129 -14.50 -13.79 8.85
CA GLN A 129 -13.46 -14.23 9.79
C GLN A 129 -12.28 -13.24 9.87
N PHE A 130 -11.97 -12.59 8.77
CA PHE A 130 -10.91 -11.58 8.72
C PHE A 130 -11.29 -10.35 9.54
N THR A 131 -12.49 -9.81 9.34
CA THR A 131 -13.05 -8.67 10.09
C THR A 131 -13.09 -8.94 11.58
N GLU A 132 -13.55 -10.14 11.99
CA GLU A 132 -13.57 -10.51 13.41
C GLU A 132 -12.17 -10.61 14.02
N THR A 133 -11.21 -11.14 13.25
CA THR A 133 -9.83 -11.22 13.71
C THR A 133 -9.20 -9.85 13.86
N LYS A 134 -9.46 -8.93 12.89
CA LYS A 134 -9.04 -7.53 12.96
C LYS A 134 -9.65 -6.84 14.18
N LYS A 135 -10.96 -6.97 14.37
CA LYS A 135 -11.67 -6.38 15.51
C LYS A 135 -11.10 -6.88 16.85
N PHE A 136 -10.87 -8.19 16.98
CA PHE A 136 -10.29 -8.76 18.20
C PHE A 136 -8.89 -8.19 18.50
N ALA A 137 -8.01 -8.14 17.50
CA ALA A 137 -6.66 -7.62 17.65
C ALA A 137 -6.66 -6.13 18.05
N VAL A 138 -7.48 -5.32 17.38
CA VAL A 138 -7.63 -3.89 17.63
C VAL A 138 -8.20 -3.59 19.03
N LEU A 139 -9.26 -4.31 19.44
CA LEU A 139 -9.84 -4.14 20.79
C LEU A 139 -8.87 -4.52 21.90
N GLY A 140 -8.01 -5.50 21.65
CA GLY A 140 -7.02 -5.99 22.60
C GLY A 140 -5.73 -5.17 22.68
N ALA A 141 -5.44 -4.26 21.74
CA ALA A 141 -4.27 -3.40 21.76
C ALA A 141 -4.44 -2.25 22.77
N ASP A 142 -3.36 -1.75 23.37
CA ASP A 142 -3.39 -0.55 24.23
C ASP A 142 -3.61 0.70 23.39
N HIS A 143 -3.04 0.74 22.18
CA HIS A 143 -3.20 1.86 21.23
C HIS A 143 -3.19 1.37 19.79
N VAL A 144 -3.87 2.11 18.91
CA VAL A 144 -4.03 1.77 17.51
C VAL A 144 -3.50 2.90 16.63
N LEU A 145 -2.57 2.57 15.76
CA LEU A 145 -2.13 3.48 14.70
C LEU A 145 -3.01 3.28 13.47
N CYS A 146 -3.49 4.37 12.91
CA CYS A 146 -4.21 4.38 11.64
C CYS A 146 -3.35 5.09 10.60
N ILE A 147 -3.29 4.56 9.38
CA ILE A 147 -2.43 5.12 8.34
C ILE A 147 -3.04 6.35 7.64
N SER A 148 -4.28 6.71 7.95
CA SER A 148 -4.98 7.90 7.46
C SER A 148 -6.10 8.31 8.41
N GLU A 149 -6.55 9.56 8.33
CA GLU A 149 -7.73 10.03 9.06
C GLU A 149 -9.01 9.32 8.59
N ASN A 150 -9.08 8.96 7.30
CA ASN A 150 -10.17 8.15 6.80
C ASN A 150 -10.21 6.78 7.47
N THR A 151 -9.08 6.06 7.52
CA THR A 151 -8.99 4.76 8.19
C THR A 151 -9.35 4.88 9.68
N ARG A 152 -8.93 5.97 10.34
CA ARG A 152 -9.29 6.24 11.73
C ARG A 152 -10.79 6.44 11.92
N ARG A 153 -11.43 7.24 11.07
CA ARG A 153 -12.89 7.45 11.11
C ARG A 153 -13.65 6.15 10.91
N ASP A 154 -13.27 5.38 9.89
CA ASP A 154 -13.89 4.09 9.61
C ASP A 154 -13.72 3.11 10.79
N LEU A 155 -12.54 3.07 11.39
CA LEU A 155 -12.25 2.21 12.53
C LEU A 155 -13.13 2.56 13.75
N ILE A 156 -13.24 3.85 14.06
CA ILE A 156 -14.07 4.34 15.16
C ILE A 156 -15.55 4.02 14.91
N GLU A 157 -16.03 4.29 13.69
CA GLU A 157 -17.42 4.05 13.30
C GLU A 157 -17.78 2.56 13.33
N VAL A 158 -16.94 1.71 12.75
CA VAL A 158 -17.28 0.28 12.56
C VAL A 158 -17.01 -0.56 13.80
N PHE A 159 -15.92 -0.29 14.52
CA PHE A 159 -15.55 -1.10 15.69
C PHE A 159 -15.85 -0.44 17.03
N GLY A 160 -16.23 0.84 17.07
CA GLY A 160 -16.55 1.56 18.30
C GLY A 160 -15.31 1.80 19.18
N ILE A 161 -14.13 1.97 18.58
CA ILE A 161 -12.91 2.26 19.32
C ILE A 161 -12.96 3.69 19.86
N ALA A 162 -12.55 3.87 21.11
CA ALA A 162 -12.45 5.19 21.70
C ALA A 162 -11.40 6.05 20.94
N PRO A 163 -11.75 7.26 20.52
CA PRO A 163 -10.87 8.12 19.70
C PRO A 163 -9.49 8.35 20.31
N GLU A 164 -9.41 8.46 21.64
CA GLU A 164 -8.16 8.66 22.41
C GLU A 164 -7.21 7.45 22.38
N ARG A 165 -7.71 6.28 22.00
CA ARG A 165 -6.90 5.08 21.77
C ARG A 165 -6.38 4.98 20.34
N THR A 166 -6.58 6.00 19.52
CA THR A 166 -6.19 6.00 18.11
C THR A 166 -5.32 7.19 17.79
N SER A 167 -4.31 6.99 16.97
CA SER A 167 -3.50 8.07 16.39
C SER A 167 -3.33 7.85 14.91
N VAL A 168 -3.24 8.92 14.12
CA VAL A 168 -2.91 8.85 12.71
C VAL A 168 -1.42 9.05 12.54
N VAL A 169 -0.80 8.16 11.80
CA VAL A 169 0.59 8.26 11.35
C VAL A 169 0.64 7.92 9.87
N TYR A 170 0.94 8.90 9.06
CA TYR A 170 1.03 8.71 7.61
C TYR A 170 2.23 7.84 7.23
N LEU A 171 2.04 7.06 6.16
CA LEU A 171 3.11 6.22 5.62
C LEU A 171 4.13 7.07 4.86
N GLY A 172 5.36 6.57 4.79
CA GLY A 172 6.32 6.95 3.76
C GLY A 172 6.09 6.16 2.47
N TYR A 173 6.89 6.47 1.47
CA TYR A 173 6.96 5.71 0.23
C TYR A 173 8.44 5.52 -0.16
N ASP A 174 8.72 4.55 -1.02
CA ASP A 174 10.06 4.33 -1.53
C ASP A 174 10.25 5.06 -2.86
N ASP A 175 11.40 5.70 -3.02
CA ASP A 175 11.76 6.31 -4.29
C ASP A 175 12.10 5.20 -5.30
N LEU A 176 11.28 5.07 -6.34
CA LEU A 176 11.47 4.11 -7.41
C LEU A 176 12.45 4.60 -8.49
N THR A 177 13.20 5.66 -8.22
CA THR A 177 14.26 6.15 -9.08
C THR A 177 15.37 5.09 -9.11
N PRO A 178 15.73 4.52 -10.27
CA PRO A 178 16.83 3.57 -10.34
C PRO A 178 18.12 4.20 -9.84
N SER A 179 18.81 3.55 -8.90
CA SER A 179 20.17 3.90 -8.52
C SER A 179 21.14 3.37 -9.59
N GLY A 180 21.34 4.13 -10.66
CA GLY A 180 22.22 3.79 -11.79
C GLY A 180 21.59 4.19 -13.12
N GLU A 181 22.39 4.38 -14.15
CA GLU A 181 21.91 4.48 -15.53
C GLU A 181 21.14 3.20 -15.84
N VAL A 182 19.82 3.29 -15.91
CA VAL A 182 19.04 2.27 -16.59
C VAL A 182 19.50 2.37 -18.03
N ASP A 183 20.30 1.37 -18.43
CA ASP A 183 20.61 1.16 -19.84
C ASP A 183 19.31 1.45 -20.61
N GLY A 184 19.32 2.40 -21.52
CA GLY A 184 18.14 2.91 -22.21
C GLY A 184 17.38 1.89 -23.09
N GLY A 185 17.46 0.63 -22.70
CA GLY A 185 16.56 -0.43 -23.07
C GLY A 185 15.16 -0.03 -22.61
N THR A 186 14.44 0.70 -23.42
CA THR A 186 12.99 0.62 -23.51
C THR A 186 12.65 -0.86 -23.44
N VAL A 187 12.29 -1.34 -22.22
CA VAL A 187 11.90 -2.72 -22.00
C VAL A 187 10.73 -2.98 -22.92
N GLY A 188 10.99 -3.50 -24.15
CA GLY A 188 10.01 -4.03 -25.10
C GLY A 188 8.63 -3.36 -25.21
N LEU A 189 8.42 -2.25 -24.57
CA LEU A 189 7.31 -1.34 -24.64
C LEU A 189 7.67 -0.28 -25.69
N GLU A 190 7.83 -0.69 -26.95
CA GLU A 190 7.39 0.21 -28.02
C GLU A 190 5.88 0.39 -27.81
N ALA A 191 5.54 1.22 -26.84
CA ALA A 191 4.20 1.77 -26.75
C ALA A 191 4.05 2.59 -28.03
N SER A 192 3.45 2.00 -29.03
CA SER A 192 3.13 2.68 -30.29
C SER A 192 2.23 3.89 -30.06
N ARG A 193 1.75 4.07 -28.83
CA ARG A 193 0.84 5.13 -28.36
C ARG A 193 1.20 5.61 -26.96
N PRO A 194 0.95 6.89 -26.64
CA PRO A 194 0.96 7.37 -25.24
C PRO A 194 0.00 6.54 -24.38
N TYR A 195 0.29 6.40 -23.08
CA TYR A 195 -0.52 5.54 -22.23
C TYR A 195 -0.91 6.20 -20.90
N LEU A 196 -2.06 5.77 -20.41
CA LEU A 196 -2.52 5.93 -19.04
C LEU A 196 -2.00 4.76 -18.21
N LEU A 197 -1.39 5.03 -17.08
CA LEU A 197 -0.91 3.97 -16.19
C LEU A 197 -1.95 3.67 -15.10
N TYR A 198 -2.24 2.40 -14.93
CA TYR A 198 -2.99 1.85 -13.79
C TYR A 198 -2.09 0.89 -13.02
N VAL A 199 -2.05 0.98 -11.68
CA VAL A 199 -1.18 0.15 -10.83
C VAL A 199 -1.98 -0.57 -9.76
N GLY A 200 -1.86 -1.90 -9.70
CA GLY A 200 -2.46 -2.74 -8.67
C GLY A 200 -3.37 -3.85 -9.17
N SER A 201 -4.10 -4.47 -8.23
CA SER A 201 -5.18 -5.42 -8.56
C SER A 201 -6.33 -4.68 -9.24
N ARG A 202 -7.16 -5.39 -10.01
CA ARG A 202 -8.24 -4.80 -10.81
C ARG A 202 -9.65 -5.13 -10.32
N GLY A 203 -9.75 -5.87 -9.21
CA GLY A 203 -11.05 -6.30 -8.67
C GLY A 203 -11.77 -5.21 -7.89
N GLY A 204 -13.10 -5.34 -7.83
CA GLY A 204 -14.03 -4.70 -6.93
C GLY A 204 -13.79 -3.22 -6.65
N TYR A 205 -13.44 -2.93 -5.42
CA TYR A 205 -13.22 -1.55 -4.94
C TYR A 205 -12.08 -0.79 -5.65
N LYS A 206 -11.19 -1.46 -6.38
CA LYS A 206 -10.16 -0.82 -7.24
C LYS A 206 -10.74 -0.21 -8.51
N ASN A 207 -11.99 -0.53 -8.84
CA ASN A 207 -12.83 0.16 -9.82
C ASN A 207 -12.26 0.24 -11.25
N PHE A 208 -11.50 -0.77 -11.65
CA PHE A 208 -10.92 -0.85 -12.99
C PHE A 208 -12.00 -0.86 -14.09
N VAL A 209 -13.16 -1.45 -13.80
CA VAL A 209 -14.31 -1.49 -14.73
C VAL A 209 -14.80 -0.09 -15.10
N ALA A 210 -14.89 0.83 -14.13
CA ALA A 210 -15.29 2.21 -14.41
C ALA A 210 -14.25 2.93 -15.27
N LEU A 211 -12.95 2.70 -15.05
CA LEU A 211 -11.90 3.22 -15.92
C LEU A 211 -12.03 2.70 -17.36
N LEU A 212 -12.29 1.41 -17.56
CA LEU A 212 -12.50 0.84 -18.90
C LEU A 212 -13.70 1.49 -19.60
N ARG A 213 -14.82 1.70 -18.89
CA ARG A 213 -16.01 2.36 -19.42
C ARG A 213 -15.74 3.82 -19.78
N ALA A 214 -15.07 4.56 -18.91
CA ALA A 214 -14.64 5.93 -19.12
C ALA A 214 -13.77 6.05 -20.39
N PHE A 215 -12.76 5.19 -20.49
CA PHE A 215 -11.86 5.16 -21.65
C PHE A 215 -12.62 4.82 -22.95
N ALA A 216 -13.49 3.82 -22.91
CA ALA A 216 -14.27 3.40 -24.08
C ALA A 216 -15.29 4.44 -24.55
N SER A 217 -15.76 5.32 -23.67
CA SER A 217 -16.75 6.37 -24.01
C SER A 217 -16.16 7.55 -24.79
N SER A 218 -14.83 7.70 -24.82
CA SER A 218 -14.14 8.79 -25.51
C SER A 218 -13.47 8.31 -26.81
N ALA A 219 -13.81 8.90 -27.93
CA ALA A 219 -13.10 8.67 -29.20
C ALA A 219 -11.64 9.13 -29.09
N TYR A 220 -11.40 10.31 -28.48
CA TYR A 220 -10.06 10.86 -28.27
C TYR A 220 -9.15 9.89 -27.49
N LEU A 221 -9.64 9.30 -26.38
CA LEU A 221 -8.85 8.35 -25.60
C LEU A 221 -8.59 7.06 -26.38
N ARG A 222 -9.58 6.53 -27.09
CA ARG A 222 -9.44 5.28 -27.86
C ARG A 222 -8.49 5.45 -29.06
N ASP A 223 -8.54 6.58 -29.73
CA ASP A 223 -7.79 6.78 -30.95
C ASP A 223 -6.31 7.11 -30.68
N ASP A 224 -6.02 7.86 -29.58
CA ASP A 224 -4.70 8.41 -29.33
C ASP A 224 -3.96 7.74 -28.16
N PHE A 225 -4.64 7.01 -27.27
CA PHE A 225 -4.04 6.48 -26.03
C PHE A 225 -4.27 4.96 -25.86
N SER A 226 -3.57 4.42 -24.87
CA SER A 226 -3.79 3.07 -24.33
C SER A 226 -3.81 3.09 -22.81
N ILE A 227 -4.29 2.00 -22.17
CA ILE A 227 -4.17 1.75 -20.75
C ILE A 227 -3.12 0.67 -20.53
N LEU A 228 -2.08 0.97 -19.76
CA LEU A 228 -1.14 -0.02 -19.26
C LEU A 228 -1.46 -0.33 -17.80
N CYS A 229 -1.75 -1.61 -17.51
CA CYS A 229 -2.00 -2.11 -16.18
C CYS A 229 -0.73 -2.76 -15.63
N PHE A 230 -0.15 -2.21 -14.56
CA PHE A 230 0.99 -2.84 -13.88
C PHE A 230 0.53 -3.62 -12.65
N GLY A 231 0.97 -4.87 -12.55
CA GLY A 231 0.57 -5.77 -11.46
C GLY A 231 -0.79 -6.43 -11.65
N GLY A 232 -1.32 -7.01 -10.57
CA GLY A 232 -2.63 -7.69 -10.57
C GLY A 232 -2.70 -9.01 -11.35
N GLY A 233 -1.60 -9.48 -11.94
CA GLY A 233 -1.56 -10.66 -12.81
C GLY A 233 -2.15 -10.42 -14.20
N ALA A 234 -2.23 -11.46 -15.03
CA ALA A 234 -2.85 -11.40 -16.34
C ALA A 234 -4.33 -10.96 -16.28
N LEU A 235 -4.83 -10.36 -17.37
CA LEU A 235 -6.25 -10.05 -17.49
C LEU A 235 -7.05 -11.34 -17.41
N VAL A 236 -8.08 -11.38 -16.54
CA VAL A 236 -8.95 -12.54 -16.37
C VAL A 236 -10.01 -12.61 -17.48
N PRO A 237 -10.64 -13.78 -17.76
CA PRO A 237 -11.60 -13.94 -18.85
C PRO A 237 -12.75 -12.92 -18.83
N GLU A 238 -13.21 -12.54 -17.64
CA GLU A 238 -14.28 -11.56 -17.44
C GLU A 238 -13.82 -10.16 -17.87
N GLU A 239 -12.59 -9.77 -17.53
CA GLU A 239 -11.99 -8.51 -17.97
C GLU A 239 -11.79 -8.46 -19.48
N LEU A 240 -11.30 -9.55 -20.08
CA LEU A 240 -11.12 -9.65 -21.53
C LEU A 240 -12.48 -9.60 -22.27
N THR A 241 -13.51 -10.17 -21.68
CA THR A 241 -14.87 -10.12 -22.23
C THR A 241 -15.41 -8.69 -22.19
N LEU A 242 -15.24 -7.99 -21.08
CA LEU A 242 -15.65 -6.59 -20.94
C LEU A 242 -14.89 -5.68 -21.92
N VAL A 243 -13.58 -5.86 -22.06
CA VAL A 243 -12.76 -5.10 -23.04
C VAL A 243 -13.35 -5.23 -24.44
N ARG A 244 -13.67 -6.46 -24.89
CA ARG A 244 -14.30 -6.70 -26.20
C ARG A 244 -15.71 -6.11 -26.32
N GLN A 245 -16.55 -6.24 -25.27
CA GLN A 245 -17.90 -5.66 -25.25
C GLN A 245 -17.89 -4.14 -25.36
N LEU A 246 -16.86 -3.49 -24.83
CA LEU A 246 -16.63 -2.04 -24.95
C LEU A 246 -16.01 -1.60 -26.28
N GLY A 247 -15.79 -2.52 -27.24
CA GLY A 247 -15.15 -2.23 -28.50
C GLY A 247 -13.63 -1.95 -28.39
N LEU A 248 -13.03 -2.38 -27.28
CA LEU A 248 -11.59 -2.25 -27.04
C LEU A 248 -10.86 -3.55 -27.44
N SER A 249 -9.54 -3.48 -27.55
CA SER A 249 -8.67 -4.61 -27.92
C SER A 249 -7.33 -4.53 -27.16
N ASP A 250 -6.41 -5.40 -27.49
CA ASP A 250 -5.06 -5.47 -26.91
C ASP A 250 -4.17 -4.24 -27.23
N ILE A 251 -4.48 -3.48 -28.27
CA ILE A 251 -3.83 -2.17 -28.53
C ILE A 251 -4.28 -1.09 -27.55
N HIS A 252 -5.47 -1.25 -26.95
CA HIS A 252 -6.05 -0.28 -26.02
C HIS A 252 -5.76 -0.63 -24.57
N VAL A 253 -5.72 -1.94 -24.21
CA VAL A 253 -5.55 -2.37 -22.83
C VAL A 253 -4.52 -3.49 -22.75
N ARG A 254 -3.43 -3.24 -22.03
CA ARG A 254 -2.33 -4.20 -21.86
C ARG A 254 -1.97 -4.34 -20.41
N GLN A 255 -1.68 -5.58 -19.97
CA GLN A 255 -1.16 -5.87 -18.65
C GLN A 255 0.34 -6.15 -18.72
N VAL A 256 1.07 -5.62 -17.75
CA VAL A 256 2.52 -5.75 -17.63
C VAL A 256 2.88 -6.10 -16.17
N SER A 257 3.86 -6.96 -16.00
CA SER A 257 4.42 -7.32 -14.70
C SER A 257 5.92 -7.09 -14.71
N GLY A 258 6.48 -6.68 -13.59
CA GLY A 258 7.90 -6.42 -13.49
C GLY A 258 8.33 -6.10 -12.05
N ASN A 259 9.53 -5.57 -11.91
CA ASN A 259 10.09 -5.10 -10.66
C ASN A 259 9.86 -3.58 -10.45
N ASP A 260 10.31 -3.06 -9.31
CA ASP A 260 10.16 -1.65 -8.94
C ASP A 260 10.85 -0.70 -9.96
N ALA A 261 12.00 -1.08 -10.54
CA ALA A 261 12.68 -0.27 -11.56
C ALA A 261 11.83 -0.14 -12.84
N MET A 262 11.18 -1.22 -13.27
CA MET A 262 10.26 -1.19 -14.40
C MET A 262 9.03 -0.34 -14.10
N LEU A 263 8.44 -0.48 -12.91
CA LEU A 263 7.33 0.37 -12.47
C LEU A 263 7.72 1.85 -12.48
N GLY A 264 8.90 2.18 -11.95
CA GLY A 264 9.44 3.55 -11.99
C GLY A 264 9.58 4.10 -13.41
N SER A 265 10.03 3.27 -14.37
CA SER A 265 10.10 3.66 -15.78
C SER A 265 8.71 3.90 -16.38
N MET A 266 7.72 3.07 -16.00
CA MET A 266 6.34 3.24 -16.47
C MET A 266 5.68 4.50 -15.91
N TYR A 267 5.91 4.87 -14.65
CA TYR A 267 5.44 6.16 -14.14
C TYR A 267 6.03 7.33 -14.93
N ARG A 268 7.35 7.32 -15.20
CA ARG A 268 8.00 8.40 -15.97
C ARG A 268 7.51 8.54 -17.42
N GLY A 269 7.14 7.42 -18.05
CA GLY A 269 6.67 7.38 -19.44
C GLY A 269 5.17 7.58 -19.59
N ALA A 270 4.39 7.55 -18.52
CA ALA A 270 2.95 7.67 -18.57
C ALA A 270 2.49 9.11 -18.87
N ALA A 271 1.47 9.25 -19.71
CA ALA A 271 0.81 10.54 -19.95
C ALA A 271 0.07 11.03 -18.70
N ALA A 272 -0.49 10.09 -17.92
CA ALA A 272 -1.04 10.28 -16.58
C ALA A 272 -1.14 8.94 -15.85
N PHE A 273 -1.07 8.98 -14.53
CA PHE A 273 -1.43 7.88 -13.65
C PHE A 273 -2.89 8.01 -13.23
N VAL A 274 -3.71 6.96 -13.44
CA VAL A 274 -5.13 6.97 -13.10
C VAL A 274 -5.39 6.04 -11.94
N TYR A 275 -6.01 6.57 -10.87
CA TYR A 275 -6.27 5.85 -9.62
C TYR A 275 -7.75 5.90 -9.26
N PRO A 276 -8.59 5.01 -9.84
CA PRO A 276 -10.04 5.10 -9.79
C PRO A 276 -10.68 4.42 -8.57
N SER A 277 -9.90 4.04 -7.56
CA SER A 277 -10.36 3.26 -6.42
C SER A 277 -11.54 3.92 -5.70
N LEU A 278 -12.54 3.12 -5.35
CA LEU A 278 -13.69 3.55 -4.54
C LEU A 278 -13.29 3.74 -3.07
N HIS A 279 -12.29 2.98 -2.62
CA HIS A 279 -11.82 3.03 -1.23
C HIS A 279 -10.35 2.64 -1.14
N GLU A 280 -9.58 3.41 -0.36
CA GLU A 280 -8.19 3.12 -0.03
C GLU A 280 -7.92 3.43 1.44
N GLY A 281 -6.98 2.69 2.01
CA GLY A 281 -6.49 2.99 3.35
C GLY A 281 -5.52 4.15 3.39
N PHE A 282 -4.73 4.35 2.29
CA PHE A 282 -3.76 5.45 2.16
C PHE A 282 -3.61 5.93 0.71
N GLY A 283 -2.82 5.24 -0.10
CA GLY A 283 -2.54 5.65 -1.48
C GLY A 283 -1.05 5.86 -1.74
N ILE A 284 -0.23 4.84 -1.57
CA ILE A 284 1.20 4.89 -1.93
C ILE A 284 1.40 5.12 -3.43
N PRO A 285 0.67 4.46 -4.36
CA PRO A 285 0.86 4.65 -5.80
C PRO A 285 0.76 6.09 -6.29
N PRO A 286 -0.16 6.94 -5.83
CA PRO A 286 -0.13 8.38 -6.13
C PRO A 286 1.17 9.09 -5.71
N LEU A 287 1.75 8.75 -4.55
CA LEU A 287 3.03 9.35 -4.10
C LEU A 287 4.20 8.90 -4.97
N GLU A 288 4.22 7.63 -5.39
CA GLU A 288 5.20 7.09 -6.34
C GLU A 288 5.10 7.83 -7.69
N ALA A 289 3.88 8.00 -8.22
CA ALA A 289 3.63 8.75 -9.44
C ALA A 289 4.15 10.20 -9.34
N MET A 290 3.81 10.91 -8.26
CA MET A 290 4.28 12.27 -8.00
C MET A 290 5.80 12.35 -7.89
N SER A 291 6.45 11.36 -7.29
CA SER A 291 7.91 11.34 -7.12
C SER A 291 8.63 11.28 -8.47
N LEU A 292 8.01 10.66 -9.46
CA LEU A 292 8.54 10.44 -10.79
C LEU A 292 8.00 11.42 -11.84
N GLY A 293 7.32 12.49 -11.39
CA GLY A 293 6.80 13.54 -12.27
C GLY A 293 5.63 13.11 -13.14
N CYS A 294 4.90 12.05 -12.75
CA CYS A 294 3.70 11.61 -13.44
C CYS A 294 2.48 12.37 -12.92
N PRO A 295 1.67 13.03 -13.79
CA PRO A 295 0.43 13.66 -13.36
C PRO A 295 -0.55 12.63 -12.79
N VAL A 296 -1.20 12.95 -11.67
CA VAL A 296 -2.13 12.07 -10.97
C VAL A 296 -3.57 12.48 -11.25
N VAL A 297 -4.37 11.54 -11.77
CA VAL A 297 -5.82 11.64 -11.98
C VAL A 297 -6.48 10.62 -11.06
N CYS A 298 -7.24 11.04 -10.06
CA CYS A 298 -7.63 10.14 -8.98
C CYS A 298 -9.03 10.41 -8.43
N SER A 299 -9.57 9.42 -7.73
CA SER A 299 -10.83 9.52 -7.01
C SER A 299 -10.79 10.62 -5.93
N ASN A 300 -11.93 11.26 -5.71
CA ASN A 300 -12.14 12.28 -4.68
C ASN A 300 -12.61 11.69 -3.33
N THR A 301 -12.42 10.37 -3.11
CA THR A 301 -12.98 9.65 -1.98
C THR A 301 -11.91 9.14 -1.01
N THR A 302 -12.35 8.86 0.21
CA THR A 302 -11.61 8.19 1.29
C THR A 302 -10.29 8.89 1.65
N SER A 303 -9.17 8.18 1.71
CA SER A 303 -7.84 8.73 2.03
C SER A 303 -7.15 9.42 0.84
N ILE A 304 -7.68 9.28 -0.37
CA ILE A 304 -7.01 9.77 -1.58
C ILE A 304 -6.81 11.30 -1.54
N PRO A 305 -7.85 12.12 -1.25
CA PRO A 305 -7.66 13.57 -1.12
C PRO A 305 -6.72 13.97 0.02
N GLU A 306 -6.69 13.18 1.09
CA GLU A 306 -5.82 13.39 2.25
C GLU A 306 -4.34 13.19 1.91
N VAL A 307 -4.03 12.27 0.99
CA VAL A 307 -2.66 11.99 0.52
C VAL A 307 -2.28 12.89 -0.65
N VAL A 308 -3.15 13.03 -1.63
CA VAL A 308 -2.86 13.72 -2.89
C VAL A 308 -2.96 15.25 -2.76
N GLY A 309 -3.87 15.77 -1.91
CA GLY A 309 -4.04 17.20 -1.71
C GLY A 309 -4.43 17.93 -3.01
N ASP A 310 -3.82 19.05 -3.28
CA ASP A 310 -4.05 19.86 -4.49
C ASP A 310 -3.20 19.42 -5.71
N ALA A 311 -2.47 18.32 -5.59
CA ALA A 311 -1.60 17.77 -6.63
C ALA A 311 -2.30 16.74 -7.54
N GLY A 312 -3.61 16.55 -7.41
CA GLY A 312 -4.41 15.65 -8.21
C GLY A 312 -5.47 16.33 -9.06
N GLU A 313 -5.78 15.74 -10.20
CA GLU A 313 -7.02 15.99 -10.91
C GLU A 313 -8.06 15.01 -10.41
N TYR A 314 -9.11 15.52 -9.77
CA TYR A 314 -10.10 14.71 -9.08
C TYR A 314 -11.33 14.39 -9.94
N PHE A 315 -11.91 13.21 -9.70
CA PHE A 315 -13.17 12.77 -10.26
C PHE A 315 -14.02 12.02 -9.22
N ASP A 316 -15.31 11.93 -9.48
CA ASP A 316 -16.21 11.00 -8.79
C ASP A 316 -16.01 9.59 -9.36
N PRO A 317 -15.52 8.61 -8.55
CA PRO A 317 -15.27 7.26 -9.04
C PRO A 317 -16.55 6.46 -9.35
N ALA A 318 -17.71 6.91 -8.91
CA ALA A 318 -18.99 6.27 -9.23
C ALA A 318 -19.47 6.59 -10.67
N GLU A 319 -18.96 7.68 -11.26
CA GLU A 319 -19.40 8.21 -12.54
C GLU A 319 -18.31 8.07 -13.60
N PRO A 320 -18.42 7.11 -14.55
CA PRO A 320 -17.41 6.94 -15.62
C PRO A 320 -17.19 8.21 -16.46
N GLU A 321 -18.20 9.04 -16.65
CA GLU A 321 -18.10 10.32 -17.35
C GLU A 321 -17.19 11.29 -16.61
N SER A 322 -17.28 11.35 -15.29
CA SER A 322 -16.40 12.16 -14.44
C SER A 322 -14.94 11.72 -14.56
N ILE A 323 -14.71 10.40 -14.60
CA ILE A 323 -13.35 9.83 -14.83
C ILE A 323 -12.81 10.26 -16.18
N ARG A 324 -13.62 10.09 -17.26
CA ARG A 324 -13.26 10.50 -18.61
C ARG A 324 -12.87 11.97 -18.68
N ASP A 325 -13.75 12.83 -18.19
CA ASP A 325 -13.58 14.29 -18.27
C ASP A 325 -12.32 14.76 -17.51
N ALA A 326 -12.04 14.16 -16.36
CA ALA A 326 -10.82 14.45 -15.60
C ALA A 326 -9.56 14.01 -16.37
N ILE A 327 -9.56 12.83 -16.97
CA ILE A 327 -8.45 12.35 -17.81
C ILE A 327 -8.23 13.30 -18.99
N GLU A 328 -9.28 13.65 -19.72
CA GLU A 328 -9.21 14.53 -20.88
C GLU A 328 -8.69 15.93 -20.52
N ARG A 329 -9.16 16.53 -19.41
CA ARG A 329 -8.65 17.83 -18.92
C ARG A 329 -7.14 17.84 -18.74
N VAL A 330 -6.58 16.75 -18.19
CA VAL A 330 -5.13 16.63 -18.00
C VAL A 330 -4.43 16.40 -19.32
N LEU A 331 -4.93 15.52 -20.19
CA LEU A 331 -4.27 15.16 -21.44
C LEU A 331 -4.28 16.29 -22.47
N GLN A 332 -5.35 17.09 -22.52
CA GLN A 332 -5.51 18.19 -23.47
C GLN A 332 -4.81 19.48 -23.04
N SER A 333 -4.37 19.60 -21.78
CA SER A 333 -3.70 20.79 -21.26
C SER A 333 -2.29 20.51 -20.77
N SER A 334 -1.29 20.98 -21.52
CA SER A 334 0.10 20.92 -21.09
C SER A 334 0.37 21.76 -19.83
N ASP A 335 -0.36 22.86 -19.65
CA ASP A 335 -0.24 23.72 -18.46
C ASP A 335 -0.76 23.01 -17.24
N ARG A 336 -1.93 22.34 -17.34
CA ARG A 336 -2.48 21.57 -16.25
C ARG A 336 -1.55 20.41 -15.84
N ARG A 337 -0.98 19.70 -16.82
CA ARG A 337 0.02 18.65 -16.51
C ARG A 337 1.22 19.20 -15.74
N ARG A 338 1.79 20.33 -16.19
CA ARG A 338 2.94 20.97 -15.51
C ARG A 338 2.58 21.42 -14.10
N GLU A 339 1.40 21.99 -13.92
CA GLU A 339 0.88 22.39 -12.61
C GLU A 339 0.81 21.20 -11.66
N LEU A 340 0.17 20.09 -12.07
CA LEU A 340 0.02 18.88 -11.26
C LEU A 340 1.37 18.26 -10.89
N VAL A 341 2.32 18.20 -11.83
CA VAL A 341 3.69 17.71 -11.56
C VAL A 341 4.40 18.59 -10.53
N THR A 342 4.33 19.92 -10.69
CA THR A 342 4.95 20.85 -9.74
C THR A 342 4.36 20.71 -8.35
N LYS A 343 3.04 20.66 -8.22
CA LYS A 343 2.36 20.42 -6.95
C LYS A 343 2.68 19.04 -6.37
N GLY A 344 2.76 18.01 -7.23
CA GLY A 344 3.14 16.65 -6.84
C GLY A 344 4.51 16.59 -6.18
N HIS A 345 5.51 17.28 -6.73
CA HIS A 345 6.84 17.34 -6.12
C HIS A 345 6.83 18.01 -4.74
N VAL A 346 6.00 19.01 -4.52
CA VAL A 346 5.84 19.64 -3.21
C VAL A 346 5.09 18.69 -2.26
N ARG A 347 3.99 18.10 -2.73
CA ARG A 347 3.12 17.26 -1.91
C ARG A 347 3.82 16.01 -1.39
N ARG A 348 4.54 15.28 -2.26
CA ARG A 348 5.26 14.06 -1.89
C ARG A 348 6.28 14.26 -0.75
N ALA A 349 6.88 15.45 -0.66
CA ALA A 349 7.88 15.77 0.36
C ALA A 349 7.31 15.75 1.80
N LEU A 350 5.98 15.77 1.94
CA LEU A 350 5.31 15.66 3.24
C LEU A 350 5.27 14.22 3.78
N PHE A 351 5.63 13.23 2.95
CA PHE A 351 5.53 11.82 3.27
C PHE A 351 6.88 11.14 3.16
N SER A 352 7.43 10.71 4.27
CA SER A 352 8.69 9.97 4.29
C SER A 352 8.68 8.91 5.41
N TRP A 353 9.53 7.89 5.27
CA TRP A 353 9.68 6.90 6.33
C TRP A 353 10.28 7.48 7.60
N GLU A 354 11.14 8.51 7.50
CA GLU A 354 11.71 9.24 8.64
C GLU A 354 10.61 9.92 9.45
N ARG A 355 9.69 10.61 8.75
CA ARG A 355 8.56 11.27 9.39
C ARG A 355 7.61 10.27 10.02
N CYS A 356 7.26 9.21 9.31
CA CYS A 356 6.45 8.10 9.80
C CYS A 356 7.04 7.51 11.10
N ALA A 357 8.34 7.26 11.12
CA ALA A 357 9.02 6.73 12.30
C ALA A 357 9.07 7.73 13.46
N SER A 358 9.31 9.01 13.18
CA SER A 358 9.30 10.07 14.19
C SER A 358 7.94 10.23 14.86
N GLU A 359 6.86 10.27 14.07
CA GLU A 359 5.48 10.35 14.58
C GLU A 359 5.11 9.08 15.36
N THR A 360 5.46 7.89 14.83
CA THR A 360 5.28 6.60 15.54
C THR A 360 6.00 6.58 16.87
N LEU A 361 7.25 7.06 16.91
CA LEU A 361 8.04 7.15 18.14
C LEU A 361 7.41 8.11 19.16
N GLY A 362 6.81 9.21 18.71
CA GLY A 362 6.01 10.11 19.52
C GLY A 362 4.85 9.40 20.21
N VAL A 363 4.10 8.59 19.44
CA VAL A 363 3.00 7.78 20.00
C VAL A 363 3.53 6.72 20.99
N TYR A 364 4.64 6.04 20.67
CA TYR A 364 5.21 5.06 21.61
C TYR A 364 5.56 5.68 22.97
N ARG A 365 6.12 6.89 22.96
CA ARG A 365 6.48 7.62 24.18
C ARG A 365 5.26 8.08 24.98
N SER A 366 4.17 8.41 24.33
CA SER A 366 2.97 8.92 25.00
C SER A 366 2.18 7.86 25.73
N ILE A 367 2.40 6.57 25.43
CA ILE A 367 1.66 5.45 26.03
C ILE A 367 2.48 4.65 27.07
N LEU A 368 3.78 4.93 27.22
CA LEU A 368 4.65 4.36 28.25
C LEU A 368 4.51 5.09 29.57
#